data_f4623d44e7f3df3272a2596c5c81487d
#
_entry.id   f4623d44e7f3df3272a2596c5c81487d
#
_cell.length_a   1.000
_cell.length_b   1.000
_cell.length_c   1.000
_cell.angle_alpha   90.00
_cell.angle_beta   90.00
_cell.angle_gamma   90.00
#
_symmetry.space_group_name_H-M   'P 1'
#
loop_
_entity.id
_entity.type
_entity.pdbx_description
1 polymer ?
#
loop_
_entity_poly.entity_id
_entity_poly.type
_entity_poly.pdbx_seq_one_letter_code
_entity_poly.pdbx_strand_id
1 'polypeptide(L)'
;EISACLVGSEMCIRDRSNGRLGYVHIQSMGDPSFRSVYSDILGKYNDREGIVIDTRFNGGGRLHEDIEILFSGEKYLTQVTRGREACDMPSRRWNKPSIMLQCEANYSNAHGTPWVYKHQQIGSLVGMPIPGTMTTVSWETLQDPTLIFGTPITGYRLSNGSYLENTQLEPDVKVANSPETVVKGEDTQLRTAVQELLKEIDKK
;
A
#
# COMPACT_ATOMS: atom_id res chain seq x y z
N GLU A 1 -20.59 1.13 -4.45
CA GLU A 1 -20.18 2.54 -4.79
C GLU A 1 -18.67 2.75 -4.75
N ILE A 2 -17.92 2.10 -3.85
CA ILE A 2 -16.44 2.17 -3.78
C ILE A 2 -15.79 1.59 -5.05
N SER A 3 -16.38 0.55 -5.64
CA SER A 3 -15.88 -0.10 -6.86
C SER A 3 -15.89 0.80 -8.11
N ALA A 4 -16.87 1.69 -8.23
CA ALA A 4 -16.95 2.62 -9.37
C ALA A 4 -15.87 3.71 -9.31
N CYS A 5 -15.45 4.11 -8.11
CA CYS A 5 -14.35 5.05 -7.90
C CYS A 5 -12.99 4.45 -8.33
N LEU A 6 -12.81 3.14 -8.18
CA LEU A 6 -11.57 2.41 -8.49
C LEU A 6 -11.32 2.26 -10.00
N VAL A 7 -12.37 2.01 -10.80
CA VAL A 7 -12.26 1.95 -12.28
C VAL A 7 -11.84 3.32 -12.84
N GLY A 8 -12.30 4.42 -12.22
CA GLY A 8 -11.86 5.76 -12.54
C GLY A 8 -10.39 6.03 -12.16
N SER A 9 -9.89 5.39 -11.10
CA SER A 9 -8.53 5.62 -10.60
C SER A 9 -7.45 5.10 -11.55
N GLU A 10 -7.61 3.92 -12.11
CA GLU A 10 -6.64 3.36 -13.07
C GLU A 10 -6.56 4.21 -14.35
N MET A 11 -7.71 4.59 -14.92
CA MET A 11 -7.76 5.48 -16.08
C MET A 11 -7.16 6.84 -15.76
N CYS A 12 -7.47 7.40 -14.59
CA CYS A 12 -6.94 8.68 -14.13
C CYS A 12 -5.41 8.67 -14.02
N ILE A 13 -4.82 7.58 -13.51
CA ILE A 13 -3.35 7.45 -13.40
C ILE A 13 -2.73 7.32 -14.77
N ARG A 14 -3.29 6.48 -15.64
CA ARG A 14 -2.79 6.32 -17.00
C ARG A 14 -2.76 7.65 -17.75
N ASP A 15 -3.84 8.41 -17.70
CA ASP A 15 -3.96 9.68 -18.40
C ASP A 15 -3.02 10.75 -17.82
N ARG A 16 -2.91 10.84 -16.48
CA ARG A 16 -2.08 11.84 -15.80
C ARG A 16 -0.58 11.54 -15.85
N SER A 17 -0.20 10.29 -16.07
CA SER A 17 1.20 9.86 -16.18
C SER A 17 1.65 9.57 -17.60
N ASN A 18 0.79 9.80 -18.61
CA ASN A 18 1.04 9.37 -19.99
C ASN A 18 1.41 7.88 -20.08
N GLY A 19 0.79 7.05 -19.24
CA GLY A 19 1.03 5.61 -19.19
C GLY A 19 2.34 5.19 -18.51
N ARG A 20 3.10 6.10 -17.89
CA ARG A 20 4.38 5.78 -17.21
C ARG A 20 4.18 5.02 -15.90
N LEU A 21 3.05 5.23 -15.21
CA LEU A 21 2.77 4.64 -13.91
C LEU A 21 1.72 3.53 -13.97
N GLY A 22 1.88 2.53 -13.08
CA GLY A 22 0.87 1.54 -12.75
C GLY A 22 0.09 1.90 -11.49
N TYR A 23 -0.98 1.15 -11.23
CA TYR A 23 -1.83 1.30 -10.05
C TYR A 23 -2.29 -0.05 -9.54
N VAL A 24 -2.13 -0.26 -8.24
CA VAL A 24 -2.69 -1.42 -7.56
C VAL A 24 -3.47 -0.97 -6.33
N HIS A 25 -4.62 -1.60 -6.10
CA HIS A 25 -5.42 -1.37 -4.91
C HIS A 25 -5.40 -2.62 -4.02
N ILE A 26 -4.97 -2.43 -2.78
CA ILE A 26 -5.00 -3.46 -1.75
C ILE A 26 -6.30 -3.31 -0.96
N GLN A 27 -7.33 -4.00 -1.39
CA GLN A 27 -8.69 -3.86 -0.86
C GLN A 27 -8.83 -4.43 0.57
N SER A 28 -8.09 -5.50 0.85
CA SER A 28 -8.01 -6.12 2.17
C SER A 28 -6.62 -6.74 2.37
N MET A 29 -6.16 -6.89 3.60
CA MET A 29 -4.88 -7.51 3.90
C MET A 29 -5.01 -9.04 3.93
N GLY A 30 -5.29 -9.66 2.76
CA GLY A 30 -5.47 -11.09 2.60
C GLY A 30 -4.95 -11.63 1.27
N ASP A 31 -4.85 -12.96 1.17
CA ASP A 31 -4.28 -13.66 0.01
C ASP A 31 -4.90 -13.29 -1.35
N PRO A 32 -6.22 -13.10 -1.49
CA PRO A 32 -6.78 -12.68 -2.78
C PRO A 32 -6.23 -11.33 -3.26
N SER A 33 -6.11 -10.34 -2.35
CA SER A 33 -5.53 -9.04 -2.67
C SER A 33 -4.05 -9.16 -3.03
N PHE A 34 -3.28 -9.99 -2.29
CA PHE A 34 -1.87 -10.23 -2.61
C PHE A 34 -1.68 -10.82 -4.00
N ARG A 35 -2.46 -11.85 -4.35
CA ARG A 35 -2.40 -12.48 -5.68
C ARG A 35 -2.69 -11.48 -6.81
N SER A 36 -3.68 -10.61 -6.61
CA SER A 36 -4.00 -9.56 -7.58
C SER A 36 -2.83 -8.58 -7.74
N VAL A 37 -2.32 -8.05 -6.63
CA VAL A 37 -1.17 -7.13 -6.63
C VAL A 37 0.06 -7.77 -7.28
N TYR A 38 0.40 -9.00 -6.88
CA TYR A 38 1.53 -9.75 -7.41
C TYR A 38 1.42 -9.98 -8.92
N SER A 39 0.23 -10.38 -9.40
CA SER A 39 -0.04 -10.57 -10.83
C SER A 39 0.07 -9.26 -11.61
N ASP A 40 -0.49 -8.18 -11.05
CA ASP A 40 -0.51 -6.88 -11.73
C ASP A 40 0.88 -6.27 -11.83
N ILE A 41 1.65 -6.27 -10.74
CA ILE A 41 2.99 -5.63 -10.76
C ILE A 41 4.02 -6.40 -11.57
N LEU A 42 3.98 -7.74 -11.55
CA LEU A 42 4.91 -8.57 -12.31
C LEU A 42 4.45 -8.88 -13.74
N GLY A 43 3.18 -8.65 -14.04
CA GLY A 43 2.57 -8.83 -15.37
C GLY A 43 2.18 -7.50 -15.99
N LYS A 44 0.97 -7.03 -15.72
CA LYS A 44 0.33 -5.87 -16.34
C LYS A 44 1.16 -4.58 -16.29
N TYR A 45 1.87 -4.36 -15.19
CA TYR A 45 2.63 -3.13 -14.94
C TYR A 45 4.14 -3.32 -14.94
N ASN A 46 4.62 -4.49 -15.35
CA ASN A 46 6.05 -4.79 -15.31
C ASN A 46 6.90 -3.83 -16.17
N ASP A 47 6.34 -3.24 -17.21
CA ASP A 47 6.99 -2.27 -18.10
C ASP A 47 6.89 -0.82 -17.60
N ARG A 48 6.14 -0.54 -16.52
CA ARG A 48 5.97 0.81 -15.99
C ARG A 48 7.20 1.30 -15.25
N GLU A 49 7.37 2.61 -15.19
CA GLU A 49 8.51 3.27 -14.53
C GLU A 49 8.33 3.35 -13.00
N GLY A 50 7.08 3.36 -12.55
CA GLY A 50 6.70 3.38 -11.13
C GLY A 50 5.29 2.89 -10.90
N ILE A 51 4.91 2.74 -9.61
CA ILE A 51 3.58 2.24 -9.24
C ILE A 51 2.99 2.99 -8.04
N VAL A 52 1.70 3.28 -8.11
CA VAL A 52 0.90 3.79 -6.99
C VAL A 52 0.22 2.61 -6.31
N ILE A 53 0.45 2.46 -5.01
CA ILE A 53 -0.15 1.43 -4.16
C ILE A 53 -1.23 2.10 -3.32
N ASP A 54 -2.49 1.73 -3.53
CA ASP A 54 -3.61 2.32 -2.80
C ASP A 54 -4.08 1.36 -1.70
N THR A 55 -3.91 1.77 -0.44
CA THR A 55 -4.38 1.02 0.73
C THR A 55 -5.56 1.69 1.43
N ARG A 56 -6.10 2.77 0.87
CA ARG A 56 -7.19 3.52 1.50
C ARG A 56 -8.43 2.66 1.74
N PHE A 57 -9.10 2.93 2.85
CA PHE A 57 -10.33 2.24 3.29
C PHE A 57 -10.15 0.72 3.56
N ASN A 58 -8.92 0.27 3.77
CA ASN A 58 -8.62 -1.12 4.06
C ASN A 58 -8.82 -1.42 5.55
N GLY A 59 -9.65 -2.41 5.85
CA GLY A 59 -10.00 -2.82 7.21
C GLY A 59 -8.97 -3.74 7.91
N GLY A 60 -7.84 -4.06 7.26
CA GLY A 60 -6.80 -4.91 7.82
C GLY A 60 -6.87 -6.37 7.37
N GLY A 61 -6.24 -7.23 8.15
CA GLY A 61 -6.02 -8.65 7.88
C GLY A 61 -4.61 -9.06 8.29
N ARG A 62 -3.90 -9.80 7.43
CA ARG A 62 -2.50 -10.21 7.66
C ARG A 62 -1.76 -10.33 6.32
N LEU A 63 -1.13 -9.26 5.87
CA LEU A 63 -0.43 -9.22 4.57
C LEU A 63 0.81 -8.30 4.55
N HIS A 64 1.10 -7.58 5.64
CA HIS A 64 2.14 -6.55 5.65
C HIS A 64 3.54 -7.10 5.31
N GLU A 65 3.88 -8.33 5.78
CA GLU A 65 5.17 -8.96 5.50
C GLU A 65 5.32 -9.32 4.03
N ASP A 66 4.28 -9.88 3.41
CA ASP A 66 4.32 -10.25 1.98
C ASP A 66 4.45 -9.01 1.08
N ILE A 67 3.74 -7.93 1.41
CA ILE A 67 3.84 -6.64 0.71
C ILE A 67 5.22 -6.04 0.91
N GLU A 68 5.74 -6.03 2.13
CA GLU A 68 7.09 -5.54 2.41
C GLU A 68 8.13 -6.28 1.57
N ILE A 69 8.19 -7.60 1.63
CA ILE A 69 9.12 -8.44 0.87
C ILE A 69 9.01 -8.16 -0.64
N LEU A 70 7.80 -7.99 -1.16
CA LEU A 70 7.56 -7.75 -2.58
C LEU A 70 8.16 -6.41 -3.05
N PHE A 71 8.20 -5.40 -2.19
CA PHE A 71 8.66 -4.05 -2.52
C PHE A 71 10.04 -3.68 -1.98
N SER A 72 10.58 -4.41 -1.00
CA SER A 72 11.87 -4.10 -0.36
C SER A 72 13.04 -4.97 -0.80
N GLY A 73 12.81 -6.05 -1.51
CA GLY A 73 13.83 -7.04 -1.86
C GLY A 73 15.05 -6.41 -2.58
N GLU A 74 16.24 -6.52 -1.99
CA GLU A 74 17.46 -6.00 -2.59
C GLU A 74 18.06 -6.98 -3.61
N LYS A 75 18.68 -6.43 -4.68
CA LYS A 75 19.40 -7.22 -5.67
C LYS A 75 20.62 -7.89 -5.03
N TYR A 76 20.74 -9.20 -5.18
CA TYR A 76 21.90 -9.96 -4.71
C TYR A 76 22.67 -10.70 -5.81
N LEU A 77 22.05 -10.96 -6.98
CA LEU A 77 22.68 -11.60 -8.14
C LEU A 77 22.05 -11.08 -9.44
N THR A 78 22.80 -11.21 -10.55
CA THR A 78 22.24 -11.14 -11.91
C THR A 78 22.33 -12.51 -12.55
N GLN A 79 21.21 -13.02 -13.05
CA GLN A 79 21.20 -14.24 -13.85
C GLN A 79 21.70 -13.95 -15.26
N VAL A 80 22.71 -14.70 -15.68
CA VAL A 80 23.33 -14.56 -17.00
C VAL A 80 23.15 -15.86 -17.79
N THR A 81 22.60 -15.78 -18.99
CA THR A 81 22.41 -16.93 -19.89
C THR A 81 23.22 -16.72 -21.15
N ARG A 82 24.24 -17.57 -21.36
CA ARG A 82 25.13 -17.53 -22.54
C ARG A 82 25.71 -16.12 -22.79
N GLY A 83 26.18 -15.46 -21.72
CA GLY A 83 26.78 -14.13 -21.78
C GLY A 83 25.79 -12.95 -21.90
N ARG A 84 24.47 -13.20 -21.82
CA ARG A 84 23.43 -12.17 -21.81
C ARG A 84 22.77 -12.11 -20.47
N GLU A 85 22.66 -10.92 -19.89
CA GLU A 85 21.87 -10.72 -18.68
C GLU A 85 20.39 -11.03 -18.95
N ALA A 86 19.81 -11.90 -18.11
CA ALA A 86 18.41 -12.34 -18.24
C ALA A 86 17.52 -11.60 -17.26
N CYS A 87 17.87 -11.58 -15.98
CA CYS A 87 17.13 -10.87 -14.93
C CYS A 87 17.98 -10.69 -13.68
N ASP A 88 17.57 -9.74 -12.85
CA ASP A 88 18.10 -9.59 -11.49
C ASP A 88 17.41 -10.55 -10.52
N MET A 89 18.10 -10.94 -9.46
CA MET A 89 17.55 -11.77 -8.40
C MET A 89 17.54 -11.01 -7.06
N PRO A 90 16.43 -11.08 -6.31
CA PRO A 90 15.21 -11.85 -6.55
C PRO A 90 14.42 -11.28 -7.75
N SER A 91 13.99 -12.15 -8.67
CA SER A 91 13.27 -11.73 -9.89
C SER A 91 11.79 -11.42 -9.63
N ARG A 92 11.27 -11.86 -8.47
CA ARG A 92 9.86 -11.73 -8.11
C ARG A 92 9.65 -10.60 -7.11
N ARG A 93 10.10 -9.41 -7.47
CA ARG A 93 9.97 -8.20 -6.66
C ARG A 93 9.69 -6.98 -7.53
N TRP A 94 9.12 -5.96 -6.93
CA TRP A 94 9.08 -4.63 -7.53
C TRP A 94 10.35 -3.88 -7.16
N ASN A 95 11.16 -3.51 -8.15
CA ASN A 95 12.47 -2.87 -7.96
C ASN A 95 12.53 -1.43 -8.52
N LYS A 96 11.38 -0.85 -8.79
CA LYS A 96 11.24 0.50 -9.32
C LYS A 96 10.56 1.41 -8.29
N PRO A 97 10.57 2.74 -8.47
CA PRO A 97 9.90 3.65 -7.55
C PRO A 97 8.44 3.28 -7.31
N SER A 98 8.00 3.48 -6.09
CA SER A 98 6.60 3.30 -5.69
C SER A 98 6.21 4.35 -4.66
N ILE A 99 4.91 4.62 -4.57
CA ILE A 99 4.31 5.53 -3.60
C ILE A 99 3.04 4.91 -3.05
N MET A 100 2.76 5.09 -1.75
CA MET A 100 1.61 4.47 -1.12
C MET A 100 0.58 5.51 -0.66
N LEU A 101 -0.68 5.26 -0.99
CA LEU A 101 -1.82 6.04 -0.53
C LEU A 101 -2.39 5.44 0.75
N GLN A 102 -2.66 6.29 1.73
CA GLN A 102 -3.28 5.96 3.01
C GLN A 102 -4.39 6.95 3.38
N CYS A 103 -5.29 6.56 4.26
CA CYS A 103 -6.33 7.43 4.82
C CYS A 103 -6.67 7.09 6.26
N GLU A 104 -7.48 7.94 6.90
CA GLU A 104 -7.91 7.80 8.30
C GLU A 104 -8.72 6.53 8.58
N ALA A 105 -9.31 5.93 7.53
CA ALA A 105 -10.09 4.71 7.63
C ALA A 105 -9.26 3.41 7.52
N ASN A 106 -7.94 3.52 7.32
CA ASN A 106 -7.06 2.36 7.37
C ASN A 106 -7.05 1.79 8.80
N TYR A 107 -7.23 0.47 8.93
CA TYR A 107 -7.36 -0.16 10.23
C TYR A 107 -6.48 -1.42 10.35
N SER A 108 -5.98 -1.73 11.55
CA SER A 108 -5.24 -2.95 11.88
C SER A 108 -4.01 -3.15 10.96
N ASN A 109 -3.92 -4.25 10.24
CA ASN A 109 -2.79 -4.53 9.33
C ASN A 109 -2.66 -3.48 8.19
N ALA A 110 -3.72 -2.73 7.88
CA ALA A 110 -3.66 -1.59 6.98
C ALA A 110 -3.06 -0.32 7.61
N HIS A 111 -2.79 -0.32 8.93
CA HIS A 111 -1.86 0.59 9.58
C HIS A 111 -0.44 0.03 9.54
N GLY A 112 -0.25 -1.26 9.82
CA GLY A 112 1.06 -1.90 9.82
C GLY A 112 1.76 -1.86 8.47
N THR A 113 1.05 -2.07 7.37
CA THR A 113 1.63 -2.08 6.01
C THR A 113 2.24 -0.72 5.63
N PRO A 114 1.54 0.44 5.71
CA PRO A 114 2.16 1.75 5.48
C PRO A 114 3.27 2.07 6.48
N TRP A 115 3.13 1.64 7.75
CA TRP A 115 4.17 1.84 8.74
C TRP A 115 5.48 1.14 8.34
N VAL A 116 5.42 -0.14 7.97
CA VAL A 116 6.59 -0.91 7.50
C VAL A 116 7.16 -0.29 6.23
N TYR A 117 6.30 0.07 5.28
CA TYR A 117 6.70 0.70 4.02
C TYR A 117 7.54 1.97 4.23
N LYS A 118 7.11 2.84 5.14
CA LYS A 118 7.84 4.04 5.53
C LYS A 118 9.11 3.71 6.34
N HIS A 119 9.01 2.80 7.30
CA HIS A 119 10.13 2.42 8.18
C HIS A 119 11.29 1.80 7.39
N GLN A 120 10.99 0.98 6.39
CA GLN A 120 11.98 0.37 5.49
C GLN A 120 12.41 1.31 4.34
N GLN A 121 11.91 2.55 4.32
CA GLN A 121 12.24 3.54 3.29
C GLN A 121 11.97 3.05 1.85
N ILE A 122 10.93 2.26 1.66
CA ILE A 122 10.54 1.72 0.34
C ILE A 122 10.07 2.84 -0.58
N GLY A 123 9.31 3.79 -0.05
CA GLY A 123 8.82 4.96 -0.76
C GLY A 123 8.04 5.90 0.17
N SER A 124 7.46 6.95 -0.39
CA SER A 124 6.70 7.96 0.36
C SER A 124 5.25 7.57 0.59
N LEU A 125 4.68 8.04 1.71
CA LEU A 125 3.27 7.93 2.05
C LEU A 125 2.53 9.23 1.71
N VAL A 126 1.39 9.12 1.04
CA VAL A 126 0.52 10.26 0.67
C VAL A 126 -0.88 10.04 1.22
N GLY A 127 -1.50 11.08 1.75
CA GLY A 127 -2.89 11.04 2.22
C GLY A 127 -3.08 11.65 3.59
N MET A 128 -3.86 11.00 4.43
CA MET A 128 -4.16 11.47 5.78
C MET A 128 -3.59 10.53 6.83
N PRO A 129 -3.37 11.03 8.06
CA PRO A 129 -2.85 10.21 9.15
C PRO A 129 -3.72 9.00 9.44
N ILE A 130 -3.09 7.86 9.72
CA ILE A 130 -3.79 6.64 10.15
C ILE A 130 -3.82 6.63 11.68
N PRO A 131 -4.98 6.42 12.33
CA PRO A 131 -5.05 6.14 13.76
C PRO A 131 -4.25 4.89 14.11
N GLY A 132 -3.66 4.84 15.28
CA GLY A 132 -2.78 3.74 15.67
C GLY A 132 -3.54 2.49 16.16
N THR A 133 -3.96 1.63 15.26
CA THR A 133 -4.63 0.36 15.59
C THR A 133 -3.90 -0.81 14.94
N MET A 134 -3.16 -1.60 15.72
CA MET A 134 -2.40 -2.74 15.18
C MET A 134 -2.51 -4.03 16.01
N THR A 135 -3.12 -3.99 17.20
CA THR A 135 -3.27 -5.17 18.06
C THR A 135 -4.18 -6.21 17.43
N THR A 136 -3.71 -7.47 17.39
CA THR A 136 -4.54 -8.60 16.94
C THR A 136 -5.45 -9.05 18.08
N VAL A 137 -6.70 -9.38 17.74
CA VAL A 137 -7.72 -9.83 18.69
C VAL A 137 -8.19 -11.25 18.40
N SER A 138 -8.57 -11.99 19.44
CA SER A 138 -9.40 -13.21 19.33
C SER A 138 -10.86 -12.80 19.48
N TRP A 139 -11.69 -13.25 18.56
CA TRP A 139 -13.11 -12.91 18.54
C TRP A 139 -13.93 -14.01 19.22
N GLU A 140 -14.71 -13.64 20.24
CA GLU A 140 -15.59 -14.53 20.98
C GLU A 140 -17.04 -14.15 20.73
N THR A 141 -17.86 -15.10 20.32
CA THR A 141 -19.32 -14.92 20.24
C THR A 141 -19.93 -15.20 21.59
N LEU A 142 -20.68 -14.22 22.13
CA LEU A 142 -21.32 -14.33 23.44
C LEU A 142 -22.57 -15.24 23.39
N GLN A 143 -23.20 -15.45 24.56
CA GLN A 143 -24.48 -16.22 24.65
C GLN A 143 -25.57 -15.66 23.73
N ASP A 144 -25.67 -14.34 23.64
CA ASP A 144 -26.41 -13.70 22.56
C ASP A 144 -25.53 -13.69 21.30
N PRO A 145 -25.86 -14.47 20.24
CA PRO A 145 -25.03 -14.60 19.05
C PRO A 145 -24.92 -13.33 18.20
N THR A 146 -25.69 -12.30 18.52
CA THR A 146 -25.58 -10.98 17.89
C THR A 146 -24.46 -10.14 18.50
N LEU A 147 -23.91 -10.56 19.64
CA LEU A 147 -22.84 -9.87 20.35
C LEU A 147 -21.51 -10.61 20.18
N ILE A 148 -20.49 -9.90 19.70
CA ILE A 148 -19.14 -10.39 19.52
C ILE A 148 -18.19 -9.52 20.33
N PHE A 149 -17.28 -10.18 21.08
CA PHE A 149 -16.25 -9.51 21.87
C PHE A 149 -14.85 -9.84 21.35
N GLY A 150 -14.01 -8.82 21.19
CA GLY A 150 -12.63 -8.98 20.77
C GLY A 150 -11.66 -8.89 21.96
N THR A 151 -10.97 -9.98 22.28
CA THR A 151 -9.91 -10.01 23.29
C THR A 151 -8.56 -9.72 22.65
N PRO A 152 -7.84 -8.66 23.04
CA PRO A 152 -6.48 -8.41 22.55
C PRO A 152 -5.53 -9.54 22.94
N ILE A 153 -4.80 -10.10 21.96
CA ILE A 153 -3.89 -11.24 22.17
C ILE A 153 -2.46 -11.01 21.67
N THR A 154 -2.26 -10.18 20.65
CA THR A 154 -0.93 -9.97 20.09
C THR A 154 -0.71 -8.48 19.81
N GLY A 155 0.29 -7.90 20.46
CA GLY A 155 0.78 -6.55 20.19
C GLY A 155 2.07 -6.57 19.38
N TYR A 156 2.35 -5.51 18.64
CA TYR A 156 3.54 -5.35 17.81
C TYR A 156 4.47 -4.31 18.45
N ARG A 157 5.58 -4.78 19.00
CA ARG A 157 6.53 -3.98 19.78
C ARG A 157 7.70 -3.52 18.92
N LEU A 158 7.99 -2.24 18.98
CA LEU A 158 9.12 -1.61 18.33
C LEU A 158 10.44 -1.89 19.09
N SER A 159 11.57 -1.66 18.44
CA SER A 159 12.90 -1.84 19.04
C SER A 159 13.16 -0.98 20.29
N ASN A 160 12.49 0.18 20.38
CA ASN A 160 12.56 1.07 21.56
C ASN A 160 11.66 0.63 22.73
N GLY A 161 10.91 -0.50 22.58
CA GLY A 161 10.03 -1.06 23.60
C GLY A 161 8.58 -0.55 23.57
N SER A 162 8.26 0.49 22.79
CA SER A 162 6.87 0.96 22.61
C SER A 162 6.10 0.03 21.65
N TYR A 163 4.78 0.22 21.57
CA TYR A 163 3.92 -0.55 20.69
C TYR A 163 3.37 0.32 19.56
N LEU A 164 3.06 -0.29 18.41
CA LEU A 164 2.39 0.40 17.30
C LEU A 164 0.95 0.79 17.64
N GLU A 165 0.33 0.07 18.57
CA GLU A 165 -1.01 0.43 19.07
C GLU A 165 -1.02 1.84 19.66
N ASN A 166 -2.05 2.62 19.38
CA ASN A 166 -2.19 4.03 19.77
C ASN A 166 -1.07 4.96 19.24
N THR A 167 -0.36 4.54 18.18
CA THR A 167 0.67 5.37 17.54
C THR A 167 0.18 5.79 16.16
N GLN A 168 -0.18 7.07 16.04
CA GLN A 168 -0.63 7.64 14.76
C GLN A 168 0.49 7.63 13.74
N LEU A 169 0.18 7.22 12.50
CA LEU A 169 1.11 7.23 11.38
C LEU A 169 0.86 8.44 10.48
N GLU A 170 1.77 9.40 10.52
CA GLU A 170 1.74 10.57 9.64
C GLU A 170 2.25 10.22 8.24
N PRO A 171 1.55 10.66 7.17
CA PRO A 171 2.07 10.57 5.81
C PRO A 171 3.23 11.54 5.60
N ASP A 172 4.04 11.30 4.56
CA ASP A 172 5.10 12.23 4.15
C ASP A 172 4.53 13.45 3.43
N VAL A 173 3.43 13.22 2.68
CA VAL A 173 2.67 14.29 2.01
C VAL A 173 1.22 14.26 2.51
N LYS A 174 0.88 15.19 3.40
CA LYS A 174 -0.45 15.28 3.98
C LYS A 174 -1.40 15.99 3.02
N VAL A 175 -2.41 15.28 2.56
CA VAL A 175 -3.44 15.79 1.64
C VAL A 175 -4.76 15.06 1.85
N ALA A 176 -5.84 15.84 1.97
CA ALA A 176 -7.20 15.32 2.12
C ALA A 176 -7.97 15.40 0.80
N ASN A 177 -8.94 14.52 0.64
CA ASN A 177 -10.00 14.66 -0.34
C ASN A 177 -11.14 15.44 0.32
N SER A 178 -11.39 16.70 -0.09
CA SER A 178 -12.52 17.46 0.45
C SER A 178 -13.85 16.92 -0.10
N PRO A 179 -14.97 17.06 0.66
CA PRO A 179 -16.28 16.68 0.14
C PRO A 179 -16.62 17.30 -1.21
N GLU A 180 -16.24 18.55 -1.43
CA GLU A 180 -16.49 19.25 -2.69
C GLU A 180 -15.73 18.65 -3.88
N THR A 181 -14.51 18.13 -3.67
CA THR A 181 -13.74 17.45 -4.73
C THR A 181 -14.28 16.06 -5.01
N VAL A 182 -14.64 15.33 -3.95
CA VAL A 182 -15.21 13.97 -4.07
C VAL A 182 -16.53 13.97 -4.85
N VAL A 183 -17.42 14.93 -4.56
CA VAL A 183 -18.71 15.07 -5.28
C VAL A 183 -18.51 15.34 -6.78
N LYS A 184 -17.42 16.01 -7.15
CA LYS A 184 -17.05 16.24 -8.55
C LYS A 184 -16.32 15.07 -9.20
N GLY A 185 -16.10 13.97 -8.48
CA GLY A 185 -15.34 12.81 -8.97
C GLY A 185 -13.83 13.06 -9.02
N GLU A 186 -13.33 14.07 -8.31
CA GLU A 186 -11.91 14.37 -8.24
C GLU A 186 -11.26 13.69 -7.04
N ASP A 187 -10.12 13.02 -7.26
CA ASP A 187 -9.28 12.43 -6.24
C ASP A 187 -7.97 13.23 -6.12
N THR A 188 -7.94 14.14 -5.16
CA THR A 188 -6.78 15.01 -4.89
C THR A 188 -5.61 14.21 -4.34
N GLN A 189 -5.86 13.22 -3.48
CA GLN A 189 -4.83 12.33 -2.93
C GLN A 189 -4.14 11.55 -4.03
N LEU A 190 -4.91 10.92 -4.91
CA LEU A 190 -4.37 10.16 -6.05
C LEU A 190 -3.58 11.06 -7.00
N ARG A 191 -4.11 12.25 -7.33
CA ARG A 191 -3.43 13.23 -8.17
C ARG A 191 -2.08 13.63 -7.56
N THR A 192 -2.04 13.90 -6.27
CA THR A 192 -0.82 14.26 -5.56
C THR A 192 0.19 13.11 -5.57
N ALA A 193 -0.24 11.87 -5.31
CA ALA A 193 0.64 10.71 -5.36
C ALA A 193 1.28 10.53 -6.75
N VAL A 194 0.50 10.66 -7.81
CA VAL A 194 1.03 10.62 -9.21
C VAL A 194 2.09 11.70 -9.44
N GLN A 195 1.82 12.93 -9.00
CA GLN A 195 2.76 14.04 -9.18
C GLN A 195 4.06 13.85 -8.41
N GLU A 196 3.97 13.40 -7.15
CA GLU A 196 5.17 13.16 -6.32
C GLU A 196 6.01 12.00 -6.86
N LEU A 197 5.36 10.91 -7.29
CA LEU A 197 6.08 9.77 -7.88
C LEU A 197 6.76 10.15 -9.21
N LEU A 198 6.11 10.90 -10.07
CA LEU A 198 6.73 11.40 -11.31
C LEU A 198 7.92 12.31 -11.02
N LYS A 199 7.81 13.21 -10.04
CA LYS A 199 8.95 14.05 -9.60
C LYS A 199 10.13 13.24 -9.10
N GLU A 200 9.89 12.11 -8.41
CA GLU A 200 10.94 11.22 -7.94
C GLU A 200 11.63 10.52 -9.12
N ILE A 201 10.85 10.02 -10.09
CA ILE A 201 11.35 9.34 -11.27
C ILE A 201 12.20 10.29 -12.14
N ASP A 202 11.71 11.52 -12.33
CA ASP A 202 12.36 12.52 -13.20
C ASP A 202 13.62 13.14 -12.58
N LYS A 203 13.91 12.88 -11.29
CA LYS A 203 15.15 13.30 -10.61
C LYS A 203 16.31 12.31 -10.79
N LYS A 204 16.01 11.07 -11.18
CA LYS A 204 17.00 10.00 -11.43
C LYS A 204 17.49 10.03 -12.86
#